data_f543c1211940d95771f0c04f20c6ce05
#
_entry.id   f543c1211940d95771f0c04f20c6ce05
#
_cell.length_a   1.000
_cell.length_b   1.000
_cell.length_c   1.000
_cell.angle_alpha   90.00
_cell.angle_beta   90.00
_cell.angle_gamma   90.00
#
_symmetry.space_group_name_H-M   'P 1'
#
loop_
_entity.id
_entity.type
_entity.pdbx_description
1 polymer ?
#
loop_
_entity_poly.entity_id
_entity_poly.type
_entity_poly.pdbx_seq_one_letter_code
_entity_poly.pdbx_strand_id
1 'polypeptide(L)'
;MTETPAAEHPLPQIVDRQTWQAKIDELRVKEKAHTRVGDALAAERRRLPMVEVDPQTPLIGADGPVPLIDIFDGRSQLIAYFHMWHTGRPAAEQCEGCTFSTTHINELSYLHSRDVSYATFCQGPYEESSRYRDFMGWTVPWYSVPQDAVGRLVANRHFGILVAYLRDDDKVYETYWTTGRGNEPMAPSYGLLDLTVYGRQEFWEDSPEGWPQRWGSKGGQFRLDGRPTAQWSRIRAGRDDDLGASSGDHQQPHRH
;
A
#
# COMPACT_ATOMS: atom_id res chain seq x y z
N MET A 1 -27.66 -1.62 -14.14
CA MET A 1 -26.76 -0.50 -13.82
C MET A 1 -27.25 0.69 -14.60
N THR A 2 -27.95 1.61 -13.97
CA THR A 2 -28.35 2.88 -14.57
C THR A 2 -27.10 3.74 -14.66
N GLU A 3 -26.65 4.02 -15.87
CA GLU A 3 -25.62 5.02 -16.12
C GLU A 3 -26.14 6.36 -15.58
N THR A 4 -25.52 6.84 -14.52
CA THR A 4 -25.71 8.23 -14.09
C THR A 4 -25.14 9.08 -15.22
N PRO A 5 -25.92 10.06 -15.78
CA PRO A 5 -25.38 10.95 -16.80
C PRO A 5 -24.10 11.59 -16.27
N ALA A 6 -23.06 11.61 -17.11
CA ALA A 6 -21.81 12.28 -16.77
C ALA A 6 -22.15 13.73 -16.41
N ALA A 7 -21.87 14.13 -15.17
CA ALA A 7 -22.02 15.52 -14.79
C ALA A 7 -21.12 16.35 -15.72
N GLU A 8 -21.69 17.42 -16.36
CA GLU A 8 -20.89 18.35 -17.12
C GLU A 8 -19.91 19.04 -16.16
N HIS A 9 -18.65 18.67 -16.25
CA HIS A 9 -17.57 19.33 -15.51
C HIS A 9 -16.98 20.45 -16.35
N PRO A 10 -16.58 21.57 -15.74
CA PRO A 10 -15.89 22.63 -16.44
C PRO A 10 -14.65 22.09 -17.16
N LEU A 11 -14.40 22.57 -18.36
CA LEU A 11 -13.23 22.20 -19.15
C LEU A 11 -12.12 23.25 -18.99
N PRO A 12 -10.84 22.85 -19.07
CA PRO A 12 -9.74 23.78 -19.25
C PRO A 12 -9.90 24.62 -20.51
N GLN A 13 -9.20 25.74 -20.58
CA GLN A 13 -9.19 26.58 -21.79
C GLN A 13 -8.68 25.79 -22.99
N ILE A 14 -9.42 25.85 -24.10
CA ILE A 14 -9.04 25.29 -25.40
C ILE A 14 -8.19 26.32 -26.14
N VAL A 15 -6.98 25.94 -26.52
CA VAL A 15 -6.01 26.78 -27.24
C VAL A 15 -5.43 26.03 -28.45
N ASP A 16 -4.70 26.73 -29.31
CA ASP A 16 -3.96 26.07 -30.38
C ASP A 16 -2.76 25.25 -29.87
N ARG A 17 -2.22 24.38 -30.72
CA ARG A 17 -1.12 23.48 -30.38
C ARG A 17 0.16 24.21 -29.94
N GLN A 18 0.47 25.34 -30.51
CA GLN A 18 1.70 26.09 -30.20
C GLN A 18 1.59 26.72 -28.80
N THR A 19 0.46 27.35 -28.51
CA THR A 19 0.16 27.92 -27.19
C THR A 19 0.17 26.84 -26.12
N TRP A 20 -0.48 25.70 -26.37
CA TRP A 20 -0.48 24.55 -25.47
C TRP A 20 0.92 24.03 -25.22
N GLN A 21 1.75 23.84 -26.27
CA GLN A 21 3.11 23.32 -26.13
C GLN A 21 3.99 24.25 -25.29
N ALA A 22 3.86 25.57 -25.47
CA ALA A 22 4.61 26.53 -24.67
C ALA A 22 4.30 26.39 -23.16
N LYS A 23 3.03 26.15 -22.80
CA LYS A 23 2.64 25.91 -21.40
C LYS A 23 3.17 24.60 -20.86
N ILE A 24 3.18 23.54 -21.64
CA ILE A 24 3.78 22.26 -21.27
C ILE A 24 5.29 22.42 -21.04
N ASP A 25 5.98 23.17 -21.88
CA ASP A 25 7.42 23.38 -21.74
C ASP A 25 7.78 24.17 -20.48
N GLU A 26 6.96 25.17 -20.10
CA GLU A 26 7.06 25.87 -18.80
C GLU A 26 6.88 24.91 -17.63
N LEU A 27 5.87 24.03 -17.67
CA LEU A 27 5.61 23.02 -16.62
C LEU A 27 6.74 22.03 -16.50
N ARG A 28 7.27 21.52 -17.61
CA ARG A 28 8.38 20.54 -17.65
C ARG A 28 9.65 21.04 -16.95
N VAL A 29 9.90 22.34 -16.93
CA VAL A 29 11.03 22.90 -16.16
C VAL A 29 10.83 22.64 -14.66
N LYS A 30 9.60 22.80 -14.15
CA LYS A 30 9.25 22.55 -12.75
C LYS A 30 9.30 21.06 -12.42
N GLU A 31 8.75 20.21 -13.30
CA GLU A 31 8.77 18.74 -13.13
C GLU A 31 10.22 18.22 -13.08
N LYS A 32 11.10 18.74 -13.94
CA LYS A 32 12.52 18.38 -13.92
C LYS A 32 13.22 18.83 -12.63
N ALA A 33 12.87 20.00 -12.10
CA ALA A 33 13.38 20.46 -10.82
C ALA A 33 12.89 19.55 -9.66
N HIS A 34 11.62 19.16 -9.66
CA HIS A 34 11.05 18.21 -8.69
C HIS A 34 11.76 16.85 -8.72
N THR A 35 12.03 16.30 -9.92
CA THR A 35 12.80 15.05 -10.07
C THR A 35 14.16 15.15 -9.39
N ARG A 36 14.89 16.25 -9.57
CA ARG A 36 16.20 16.45 -8.92
C ARG A 36 16.11 16.53 -7.40
N VAL A 37 15.04 17.14 -6.87
CA VAL A 37 14.78 17.14 -5.42
C VAL A 37 14.53 15.71 -4.93
N GLY A 38 13.75 14.93 -5.66
CA GLY A 38 13.52 13.50 -5.37
C GLY A 38 14.82 12.69 -5.33
N ASP A 39 15.72 12.91 -6.30
CA ASP A 39 17.03 12.27 -6.36
C ASP A 39 17.91 12.63 -5.15
N ALA A 40 17.90 13.91 -4.74
CA ALA A 40 18.62 14.39 -3.56
C ALA A 40 18.10 13.72 -2.28
N LEU A 41 16.77 13.67 -2.08
CA LEU A 41 16.15 12.97 -0.95
C LEU A 41 16.50 11.48 -0.93
N ALA A 42 16.51 10.82 -2.08
CA ALA A 42 16.95 9.42 -2.19
C ALA A 42 18.43 9.24 -1.81
N ALA A 43 19.28 10.22 -2.16
CA ALA A 43 20.68 10.22 -1.76
C ALA A 43 20.86 10.44 -0.25
N GLU A 44 20.02 11.25 0.38
CA GLU A 44 20.00 11.44 1.84
C GLU A 44 19.56 10.15 2.55
N ARG A 45 18.48 9.49 2.09
CA ARG A 45 18.04 8.21 2.69
C ARG A 45 19.15 7.16 2.72
N ARG A 46 19.98 7.07 1.68
CA ARG A 46 21.13 6.14 1.64
C ARG A 46 22.23 6.43 2.66
N ARG A 47 22.16 7.57 3.36
CA ARG A 47 23.13 8.01 4.36
C ARG A 47 22.57 8.03 5.78
N LEU A 48 21.30 7.64 5.95
CA LEU A 48 20.70 7.55 7.26
C LEU A 48 21.42 6.47 8.11
N PRO A 49 21.56 6.68 9.41
CA PRO A 49 21.95 5.62 10.31
C PRO A 49 20.86 4.52 10.31
N MET A 50 21.25 3.32 10.71
CA MET A 50 20.36 2.16 10.77
C MET A 50 20.30 1.60 12.20
N VAL A 51 19.24 0.85 12.48
CA VAL A 51 18.98 0.22 13.78
C VAL A 51 19.02 -1.29 13.64
N GLU A 52 19.76 -1.97 14.52
CA GLU A 52 19.80 -3.43 14.55
C GLU A 52 18.44 -4.00 15.00
N VAL A 53 17.96 -5.00 14.29
CA VAL A 53 16.72 -5.75 14.55
C VAL A 53 17.07 -7.20 14.73
N ASP A 54 16.47 -7.89 15.70
CA ASP A 54 16.69 -9.31 15.93
C ASP A 54 16.39 -10.14 14.67
N PRO A 55 17.39 -10.75 14.02
CA PRO A 55 17.23 -11.52 12.79
C PRO A 55 16.36 -12.77 12.99
N GLN A 56 16.24 -13.26 14.24
CA GLN A 56 15.44 -14.42 14.60
C GLN A 56 13.99 -14.06 14.96
N THR A 57 13.58 -12.79 14.81
CA THR A 57 12.18 -12.38 15.03
C THR A 57 11.26 -13.24 14.18
N PRO A 58 10.33 -14.02 14.79
CA PRO A 58 9.48 -14.94 14.04
C PRO A 58 8.36 -14.20 13.31
N LEU A 59 8.09 -14.62 12.07
CA LEU A 59 6.86 -14.34 11.33
C LEU A 59 6.21 -15.68 10.99
N ILE A 60 4.90 -15.69 10.69
CA ILE A 60 4.18 -16.93 10.36
C ILE A 60 3.93 -16.94 8.85
N GLY A 61 4.50 -17.93 8.18
CA GLY A 61 4.26 -18.24 6.76
C GLY A 61 3.33 -19.45 6.58
N ALA A 62 3.27 -19.97 5.37
CA ALA A 62 2.41 -21.12 5.01
C ALA A 62 2.76 -22.38 5.80
N ASP A 63 4.05 -22.61 6.03
CA ASP A 63 4.57 -23.81 6.70
C ASP A 63 4.88 -23.58 8.19
N GLY A 64 4.43 -22.46 8.74
CA GLY A 64 4.66 -22.11 10.15
C GLY A 64 5.64 -20.97 10.37
N PRO A 65 6.34 -20.93 11.53
CA PRO A 65 7.24 -19.83 11.86
C PRO A 65 8.46 -19.77 10.93
N VAL A 66 8.80 -18.55 10.49
CA VAL A 66 9.94 -18.23 9.64
C VAL A 66 10.69 -17.05 10.28
N PRO A 67 12.00 -17.12 10.55
CA PRO A 67 12.76 -16.00 11.07
C PRO A 67 12.88 -14.86 10.03
N LEU A 68 12.93 -13.62 10.51
CA LEU A 68 13.02 -12.43 9.66
C LEU A 68 14.15 -12.52 8.62
N ILE A 69 15.30 -13.06 9.02
CA ILE A 69 16.47 -13.17 8.15
C ILE A 69 16.21 -14.06 6.91
N ASP A 70 15.36 -15.07 7.03
CA ASP A 70 15.07 -16.00 5.93
C ASP A 70 14.12 -15.37 4.89
N ILE A 71 13.37 -14.33 5.28
CA ILE A 71 12.47 -13.62 4.36
C ILE A 71 13.21 -12.80 3.31
N PHE A 72 14.49 -12.54 3.54
CA PHE A 72 15.36 -11.94 2.52
C PHE A 72 15.57 -12.84 1.29
N ASP A 73 15.26 -14.14 1.40
CA ASP A 73 15.33 -15.10 0.28
C ASP A 73 16.69 -15.04 -0.43
N GLY A 74 17.78 -15.01 0.37
CA GLY A 74 19.16 -14.94 -0.10
C GLY A 74 19.64 -13.56 -0.58
N ARG A 75 18.80 -12.53 -0.54
CA ARG A 75 19.16 -11.16 -0.95
C ARG A 75 19.63 -10.33 0.23
N SER A 76 20.33 -9.23 -0.05
CA SER A 76 20.85 -8.34 0.98
C SER A 76 19.84 -7.31 1.49
N GLN A 77 18.77 -7.05 0.76
CA GLN A 77 17.80 -6.03 1.11
C GLN A 77 16.37 -6.57 1.10
N LEU A 78 15.52 -6.04 1.97
CA LEU A 78 14.10 -6.39 2.05
C LEU A 78 13.26 -5.12 2.18
N ILE A 79 12.23 -5.01 1.37
CA ILE A 79 11.13 -4.06 1.57
C ILE A 79 9.95 -4.84 2.15
N ALA A 80 9.49 -4.46 3.34
CA ALA A 80 8.33 -5.06 3.99
C ALA A 80 7.19 -4.05 4.10
N TYR A 81 6.01 -4.41 3.58
CA TYR A 81 4.80 -3.64 3.79
C TYR A 81 3.98 -4.24 4.92
N PHE A 82 3.75 -3.47 5.98
CA PHE A 82 2.98 -3.88 7.15
C PHE A 82 1.50 -3.63 6.92
N HIS A 83 0.80 -4.66 6.50
CA HIS A 83 -0.62 -4.64 6.11
C HIS A 83 -1.51 -4.68 7.36
N MET A 84 -2.33 -3.65 7.54
CA MET A 84 -3.34 -3.60 8.61
C MET A 84 -4.45 -4.62 8.34
N TRP A 85 -4.89 -5.29 9.39
CA TRP A 85 -5.90 -6.34 9.31
C TRP A 85 -6.95 -6.20 10.40
N HIS A 86 -8.20 -6.42 10.06
CA HIS A 86 -9.33 -6.44 10.97
C HIS A 86 -9.79 -7.89 11.18
N THR A 87 -9.21 -8.55 12.19
CA THR A 87 -9.48 -9.97 12.51
C THR A 87 -10.95 -10.23 12.74
N GLY A 88 -11.49 -11.31 12.14
CA GLY A 88 -12.90 -11.70 12.22
C GLY A 88 -13.87 -10.81 11.44
N ARG A 89 -13.37 -9.85 10.66
CA ARG A 89 -14.22 -9.02 9.80
C ARG A 89 -14.26 -9.57 8.38
N PRO A 90 -15.40 -9.45 7.68
CA PRO A 90 -15.53 -9.90 6.31
C PRO A 90 -14.57 -9.14 5.37
N ALA A 91 -14.33 -9.70 4.19
CA ALA A 91 -13.46 -9.10 3.17
C ALA A 91 -13.85 -7.63 2.86
N ALA A 92 -15.14 -7.34 2.80
CA ALA A 92 -15.64 -5.99 2.54
C ALA A 92 -15.21 -4.95 3.60
N GLU A 93 -14.94 -5.37 4.82
CA GLU A 93 -14.59 -4.49 5.94
C GLU A 93 -13.07 -4.39 6.17
N GLN A 94 -12.26 -5.08 5.39
CA GLN A 94 -10.81 -4.99 5.51
C GLN A 94 -10.28 -3.61 5.11
N CYS A 95 -9.04 -3.29 5.55
CA CYS A 95 -8.43 -1.99 5.34
C CYS A 95 -8.32 -1.65 3.85
N GLU A 96 -9.06 -0.64 3.41
CA GLU A 96 -9.10 -0.22 2.01
C GLU A 96 -7.78 0.35 1.50
N GLY A 97 -7.07 1.12 2.34
CA GLY A 97 -5.77 1.70 1.98
C GLY A 97 -4.69 0.63 1.83
N CYS A 98 -4.67 -0.37 2.73
CA CYS A 98 -3.75 -1.50 2.60
C CYS A 98 -4.09 -2.37 1.39
N THR A 99 -5.38 -2.60 1.13
CA THR A 99 -5.85 -3.30 -0.08
C THR A 99 -5.42 -2.56 -1.35
N PHE A 100 -5.57 -1.23 -1.38
CA PHE A 100 -5.14 -0.39 -2.49
C PHE A 100 -3.64 -0.52 -2.73
N SER A 101 -2.81 -0.32 -1.70
CA SER A 101 -1.35 -0.39 -1.81
C SER A 101 -0.87 -1.76 -2.27
N THR A 102 -1.33 -2.84 -1.64
CA THR A 102 -0.90 -4.21 -1.96
C THR A 102 -1.34 -4.63 -3.38
N THR A 103 -2.51 -4.19 -3.84
CA THR A 103 -3.01 -4.52 -5.19
C THR A 103 -2.07 -4.06 -6.31
N HIS A 104 -1.28 -3.03 -6.09
CA HIS A 104 -0.38 -2.49 -7.11
C HIS A 104 0.98 -3.20 -7.18
N ILE A 105 1.31 -4.05 -6.22
CA ILE A 105 2.59 -4.78 -6.20
C ILE A 105 2.36 -6.17 -6.80
N ASN A 106 2.74 -6.35 -8.06
CA ASN A 106 2.49 -7.60 -8.80
C ASN A 106 3.76 -8.20 -9.40
N GLU A 107 4.76 -7.39 -9.75
CA GLU A 107 5.98 -7.82 -10.44
C GLU A 107 7.21 -7.47 -9.60
N LEU A 108 7.92 -8.48 -9.15
CA LEU A 108 9.05 -8.33 -8.24
C LEU A 108 10.43 -8.50 -8.89
N SER A 109 10.51 -8.97 -10.14
CA SER A 109 11.78 -9.27 -10.80
C SER A 109 12.71 -8.05 -10.90
N TYR A 110 12.14 -6.86 -11.04
CA TYR A 110 12.94 -5.61 -11.04
C TYR A 110 13.58 -5.31 -9.68
N LEU A 111 12.91 -5.62 -8.58
CA LEU A 111 13.47 -5.53 -7.23
C LEU A 111 14.54 -6.62 -7.04
N HIS A 112 14.21 -7.85 -7.41
CA HIS A 112 15.11 -9.00 -7.31
C HIS A 112 16.40 -8.75 -8.10
N SER A 113 16.32 -8.14 -9.29
CA SER A 113 17.51 -7.79 -10.10
C SER A 113 18.42 -6.74 -9.46
N ARG A 114 18.00 -6.12 -8.36
CA ARG A 114 18.75 -5.16 -7.54
C ARG A 114 19.03 -5.67 -6.14
N ASP A 115 18.96 -6.99 -5.96
CA ASP A 115 19.23 -7.67 -4.69
C ASP A 115 18.27 -7.23 -3.58
N VAL A 116 17.00 -6.97 -3.93
CA VAL A 116 15.95 -6.53 -3.02
C VAL A 116 14.79 -7.52 -3.04
N SER A 117 14.44 -8.08 -1.90
CA SER A 117 13.21 -8.83 -1.67
C SER A 117 12.05 -7.90 -1.31
N TYR A 118 10.84 -8.38 -1.53
CA TYR A 118 9.62 -7.75 -1.06
C TYR A 118 8.76 -8.77 -0.33
N ALA A 119 8.14 -8.37 0.79
CA ALA A 119 7.15 -9.16 1.49
C ALA A 119 6.05 -8.28 2.11
N THR A 120 4.86 -8.86 2.26
CA THR A 120 3.78 -8.27 3.05
C THR A 120 3.74 -8.92 4.43
N PHE A 121 3.79 -8.09 5.47
CA PHE A 121 3.70 -8.48 6.88
C PHE A 121 2.32 -8.09 7.41
N CYS A 122 1.42 -9.07 7.52
CA CYS A 122 0.03 -8.83 7.91
C CYS A 122 -0.15 -8.84 9.43
N GLN A 123 -0.98 -7.93 9.92
CA GLN A 123 -1.34 -7.83 11.35
C GLN A 123 -2.18 -9.02 11.83
N GLY A 124 -2.95 -9.65 10.95
CA GLY A 124 -3.89 -10.71 11.29
C GLY A 124 -3.30 -12.12 11.29
N PRO A 125 -4.09 -13.11 11.75
CA PRO A 125 -3.70 -14.51 11.67
C PRO A 125 -3.42 -14.94 10.21
N TYR A 126 -2.42 -15.78 10.02
CA TYR A 126 -2.02 -16.22 8.68
C TYR A 126 -3.17 -16.91 7.93
N GLU A 127 -3.86 -17.84 8.59
CA GLU A 127 -4.95 -18.61 7.96
C GLU A 127 -6.10 -17.72 7.45
N GLU A 128 -6.46 -16.68 8.19
CA GLU A 128 -7.51 -15.74 7.79
C GLU A 128 -7.02 -14.79 6.70
N SER A 129 -5.87 -14.17 6.91
CA SER A 129 -5.34 -13.17 5.99
C SER A 129 -4.84 -13.75 4.66
N SER A 130 -4.38 -15.02 4.65
CA SER A 130 -4.00 -15.70 3.42
C SER A 130 -5.20 -15.96 2.51
N ARG A 131 -6.39 -16.25 3.06
CA ARG A 131 -7.62 -16.35 2.26
C ARG A 131 -7.96 -15.05 1.56
N TYR A 132 -7.74 -13.91 2.23
CA TYR A 132 -7.91 -12.60 1.60
C TYR A 132 -6.90 -12.35 0.49
N ARG A 133 -5.62 -12.68 0.72
CA ARG A 133 -4.58 -12.68 -0.32
C ARG A 133 -5.04 -13.49 -1.54
N ASP A 134 -5.57 -14.70 -1.32
CA ASP A 134 -6.00 -15.61 -2.38
C ASP A 134 -7.26 -15.07 -3.09
N PHE A 135 -8.24 -14.54 -2.35
CA PHE A 135 -9.39 -13.82 -2.92
C PHE A 135 -8.94 -12.68 -3.81
N MET A 136 -8.00 -11.86 -3.36
CA MET A 136 -7.46 -10.75 -4.13
C MET A 136 -6.56 -11.20 -5.28
N GLY A 137 -6.06 -12.45 -5.27
CA GLY A 137 -5.15 -12.99 -6.26
C GLY A 137 -3.76 -12.39 -6.20
N TRP A 138 -3.31 -11.99 -5.02
CA TRP A 138 -1.96 -11.50 -4.81
C TRP A 138 -0.96 -12.65 -4.74
N THR A 139 0.14 -12.51 -5.44
CA THR A 139 1.22 -13.52 -5.50
C THR A 139 2.46 -13.12 -4.72
N VAL A 140 2.44 -11.95 -4.10
CA VAL A 140 3.55 -11.46 -3.28
C VAL A 140 3.74 -12.33 -2.02
N PRO A 141 4.98 -12.52 -1.55
CA PRO A 141 5.25 -13.19 -0.28
C PRO A 141 4.44 -12.58 0.87
N TRP A 142 3.80 -13.44 1.66
CA TRP A 142 2.82 -13.07 2.66
C TRP A 142 3.11 -13.76 3.98
N TYR A 143 3.26 -12.98 5.04
CA TYR A 143 3.53 -13.47 6.39
C TYR A 143 2.65 -12.75 7.40
N SER A 144 2.27 -13.41 8.48
CA SER A 144 1.62 -12.76 9.62
C SER A 144 2.64 -12.39 10.69
N VAL A 145 2.42 -11.26 11.35
CA VAL A 145 3.22 -10.78 12.49
C VAL A 145 2.60 -11.28 13.78
N PRO A 146 3.21 -12.23 14.50
CA PRO A 146 2.72 -12.66 15.81
C PRO A 146 2.70 -11.51 16.80
N GLN A 147 1.78 -11.54 17.77
CA GLN A 147 1.61 -10.44 18.73
C GLN A 147 2.87 -10.10 19.52
N ASP A 148 3.69 -11.08 19.85
CA ASP A 148 4.96 -10.91 20.56
C ASP A 148 6.08 -10.33 19.68
N ALA A 149 5.95 -10.40 18.35
CA ALA A 149 6.88 -9.79 17.40
C ALA A 149 6.52 -8.33 17.04
N VAL A 150 5.27 -7.90 17.28
CA VAL A 150 4.81 -6.54 16.94
C VAL A 150 5.71 -5.46 17.55
N GLY A 151 6.04 -5.58 18.84
CA GLY A 151 6.90 -4.61 19.53
C GLY A 151 8.30 -4.49 18.91
N ARG A 152 8.83 -5.57 18.35
CA ARG A 152 10.16 -5.61 17.72
C ARG A 152 10.18 -5.05 16.30
N LEU A 153 9.12 -5.31 15.51
CA LEU A 153 9.06 -4.95 14.09
C LEU A 153 8.34 -3.62 13.85
N VAL A 154 7.30 -3.33 14.62
CA VAL A 154 6.48 -2.12 14.44
C VAL A 154 6.90 -1.02 15.42
N ALA A 155 7.50 -1.40 16.57
CA ALA A 155 7.86 -0.51 17.67
C ALA A 155 6.65 0.34 18.13
N ASN A 156 6.78 1.66 18.16
CA ASN A 156 5.69 2.59 18.53
C ASN A 156 4.87 3.09 17.34
N ARG A 157 4.98 2.42 16.19
CA ARG A 157 4.26 2.76 14.95
C ARG A 157 2.96 1.94 14.85
N HIS A 158 2.14 2.25 13.85
CA HIS A 158 0.94 1.48 13.49
C HIS A 158 1.20 0.67 12.21
N PHE A 159 0.41 -0.35 11.94
CA PHE A 159 0.39 -0.99 10.62
C PHE A 159 -0.05 0.03 9.54
N GLY A 160 0.18 -0.27 8.29
CA GLY A 160 0.06 0.68 7.18
C GLY A 160 1.38 1.43 6.91
N ILE A 161 2.50 0.82 7.27
CA ILE A 161 3.85 1.36 7.05
C ILE A 161 4.63 0.51 6.04
N LEU A 162 5.58 1.15 5.38
CA LEU A 162 6.58 0.53 4.52
C LEU A 162 7.93 0.64 5.20
N VAL A 163 8.64 -0.47 5.33
CA VAL A 163 9.94 -0.53 6.02
C VAL A 163 10.97 -1.14 5.08
N ALA A 164 12.16 -0.58 5.06
CA ALA A 164 13.31 -1.12 4.36
C ALA A 164 14.33 -1.68 5.35
N TYR A 165 14.81 -2.89 5.06
CA TYR A 165 15.81 -3.57 5.85
C TYR A 165 17.05 -3.89 5.02
N LEU A 166 18.19 -3.97 5.69
CA LEU A 166 19.46 -4.46 5.17
C LEU A 166 19.89 -5.68 5.97
N ARG A 167 20.37 -6.71 5.29
CA ARG A 167 21.05 -7.86 5.87
C ARG A 167 22.55 -7.72 5.63
N ASP A 168 23.33 -7.92 6.69
CA ASP A 168 24.79 -8.02 6.65
C ASP A 168 25.18 -9.30 7.40
N ASP A 169 25.55 -10.33 6.64
CA ASP A 169 25.78 -11.69 7.12
C ASP A 169 24.58 -12.25 7.91
N ASP A 170 24.73 -12.40 9.23
CA ASP A 170 23.74 -12.92 10.17
C ASP A 170 22.94 -11.82 10.90
N LYS A 171 23.18 -10.55 10.57
CA LYS A 171 22.53 -9.39 11.16
C LYS A 171 21.50 -8.77 10.24
N VAL A 172 20.48 -8.17 10.85
CA VAL A 172 19.45 -7.41 10.14
C VAL A 172 19.34 -6.01 10.72
N TYR A 173 19.23 -5.01 9.87
CA TYR A 173 19.09 -3.61 10.23
C TYR A 173 17.87 -2.99 9.56
N GLU A 174 17.08 -2.22 10.32
CA GLU A 174 16.11 -1.31 9.75
C GLU A 174 16.83 -0.05 9.28
N THR A 175 16.67 0.31 8.00
CA THR A 175 17.37 1.43 7.36
C THR A 175 16.46 2.61 7.07
N TYR A 176 15.15 2.36 6.90
CA TYR A 176 14.17 3.40 6.60
C TYR A 176 12.75 2.91 6.83
N TRP A 177 11.86 3.81 7.18
CA TRP A 177 10.43 3.55 7.17
C TRP A 177 9.62 4.77 6.76
N THR A 178 8.38 4.54 6.30
CA THR A 178 7.45 5.61 5.92
C THR A 178 6.00 5.16 6.09
N THR A 179 5.06 6.12 6.08
CA THR A 179 3.62 5.89 6.20
C THR A 179 2.82 6.98 5.49
N GLY A 180 1.49 6.84 5.45
CA GLY A 180 0.61 7.79 4.81
C GLY A 180 1.01 8.03 3.34
N ARG A 181 1.16 9.28 2.94
CA ARG A 181 1.58 9.62 1.58
C ARG A 181 2.99 9.15 1.21
N GLY A 182 3.83 8.86 2.18
CA GLY A 182 5.14 8.22 1.95
C GLY A 182 5.04 6.81 1.35
N ASN A 183 3.87 6.16 1.40
CA ASN A 183 3.59 4.87 0.76
C ASN A 183 3.15 5.02 -0.73
N GLU A 184 2.99 6.22 -1.25
CA GLU A 184 2.57 6.46 -2.64
C GLU A 184 3.46 5.76 -3.70
N PRO A 185 4.75 5.48 -3.48
CA PRO A 185 5.53 4.64 -4.39
C PRO A 185 4.95 3.24 -4.64
N MET A 186 4.14 2.72 -3.70
CA MET A 186 3.39 1.46 -3.89
C MET A 186 2.13 1.62 -4.73
N ALA A 187 1.74 2.85 -5.08
CA ALA A 187 0.43 3.17 -5.65
C ALA A 187 0.56 3.97 -6.96
N PRO A 188 1.07 3.37 -8.05
CA PRO A 188 1.28 4.06 -9.32
C PRO A 188 0.00 4.69 -9.90
N SER A 189 -1.19 4.23 -9.50
CA SER A 189 -2.45 4.87 -9.88
C SER A 189 -2.52 6.33 -9.46
N TYR A 190 -1.92 6.73 -8.35
CA TYR A 190 -1.88 8.13 -7.95
C TYR A 190 -1.08 8.98 -8.93
N GLY A 191 0.12 8.54 -9.29
CA GLY A 191 0.92 9.25 -10.28
C GLY A 191 0.23 9.34 -11.64
N LEU A 192 -0.54 8.31 -12.04
CA LEU A 192 -1.31 8.33 -13.29
C LEU A 192 -2.50 9.29 -13.21
N LEU A 193 -3.21 9.35 -12.08
CA LEU A 193 -4.29 10.30 -11.85
C LEU A 193 -3.77 11.74 -11.87
N ASP A 194 -2.64 12.02 -11.25
CA ASP A 194 -2.00 13.34 -11.25
C ASP A 194 -1.66 13.86 -12.66
N LEU A 195 -1.57 12.99 -13.67
CA LEU A 195 -1.38 13.36 -15.07
C LEU A 195 -2.70 13.74 -15.78
N THR A 196 -3.85 13.46 -15.15
CA THR A 196 -5.15 13.74 -15.73
C THR A 196 -5.66 15.14 -15.37
N VAL A 197 -6.57 15.66 -16.17
CA VAL A 197 -7.10 17.02 -16.00
C VAL A 197 -7.83 17.21 -14.68
N TYR A 198 -8.47 16.18 -14.14
CA TYR A 198 -9.22 16.25 -12.88
C TYR A 198 -8.48 15.65 -11.68
N GLY A 199 -7.24 15.21 -11.84
CA GLY A 199 -6.40 14.68 -10.76
C GLY A 199 -7.01 13.49 -10.04
N ARG A 200 -6.71 13.37 -8.77
CA ARG A 200 -7.22 12.31 -7.86
C ARG A 200 -8.65 12.56 -7.40
N GLN A 201 -9.19 13.76 -7.60
CA GLN A 201 -10.50 14.22 -7.14
C GLN A 201 -10.65 14.19 -5.62
N GLU A 202 -9.55 14.35 -4.90
CA GLU A 202 -9.53 14.36 -3.43
C GLU A 202 -9.71 15.80 -2.90
N PHE A 203 -10.34 15.93 -1.72
CA PHE A 203 -10.74 17.22 -1.14
C PHE A 203 -9.58 18.21 -0.88
N TRP A 204 -8.36 17.71 -0.74
CA TRP A 204 -7.17 18.50 -0.44
C TRP A 204 -6.46 19.03 -1.69
N GLU A 205 -6.86 18.57 -2.89
CA GLU A 205 -6.26 19.05 -4.14
C GLU A 205 -6.67 20.50 -4.42
N ASP A 206 -5.72 21.30 -4.86
CA ASP A 206 -5.96 22.66 -5.38
C ASP A 206 -6.59 22.56 -6.78
N SER A 207 -7.91 22.40 -6.80
CA SER A 207 -8.70 22.24 -8.01
C SER A 207 -9.52 23.50 -8.30
N PRO A 208 -9.65 23.92 -9.57
CA PRO A 208 -10.52 25.02 -9.95
C PRO A 208 -11.97 24.81 -9.50
N GLU A 209 -12.69 25.91 -9.26
CA GLU A 209 -14.10 25.87 -8.85
C GLU A 209 -14.95 25.05 -9.85
N GLY A 210 -15.80 24.19 -9.31
CA GLY A 210 -16.72 23.34 -10.09
C GLY A 210 -16.10 22.05 -10.64
N TRP A 211 -14.80 21.82 -10.44
CA TRP A 211 -14.17 20.56 -10.80
C TRP A 211 -14.54 19.45 -9.83
N PRO A 212 -14.52 18.16 -10.24
CA PRO A 212 -14.96 17.07 -9.39
C PRO A 212 -14.00 16.89 -8.20
N GLN A 213 -14.56 16.91 -6.98
CA GLN A 213 -13.88 16.56 -5.73
C GLN A 213 -14.75 15.52 -5.00
N ARG A 214 -14.77 14.29 -5.50
CA ARG A 214 -15.68 13.24 -5.05
C ARG A 214 -15.30 12.66 -3.70
N TRP A 215 -14.03 12.72 -3.35
CA TRP A 215 -13.48 12.04 -2.18
C TRP A 215 -13.25 13.04 -1.05
N GLY A 216 -14.14 13.00 -0.08
CA GLY A 216 -14.14 13.96 1.03
C GLY A 216 -13.12 13.65 2.14
N SER A 217 -13.01 14.60 3.07
CA SER A 217 -12.07 14.54 4.20
C SER A 217 -12.28 13.39 5.19
N LYS A 218 -13.40 12.68 5.10
CA LYS A 218 -13.76 11.59 6.03
C LYS A 218 -13.29 10.20 5.57
N GLY A 219 -12.40 10.14 4.59
CA GLY A 219 -11.96 8.89 3.98
C GLY A 219 -12.93 8.42 2.90
N GLY A 220 -12.79 7.15 2.50
CA GLY A 220 -13.63 6.53 1.47
C GLY A 220 -13.05 6.60 0.06
N GLN A 221 -11.93 7.29 -0.16
CA GLN A 221 -11.28 7.40 -1.49
C GLN A 221 -10.83 6.04 -2.06
N PHE A 222 -10.74 5.02 -1.22
CA PHE A 222 -10.38 3.66 -1.65
C PHE A 222 -11.56 2.68 -1.62
N ARG A 223 -12.79 3.19 -1.37
CA ARG A 223 -14.01 2.37 -1.32
C ARG A 223 -14.98 2.76 -2.42
N LEU A 224 -15.67 1.76 -2.94
CA LEU A 224 -16.80 1.88 -3.83
C LEU A 224 -17.92 0.95 -3.32
N ASP A 225 -19.13 1.48 -3.11
CA ASP A 225 -20.30 0.71 -2.66
C ASP A 225 -20.02 -0.19 -1.44
N GLY A 226 -19.37 0.39 -0.42
CA GLY A 226 -19.15 -0.24 0.87
C GLY A 226 -17.95 -1.19 0.98
N ARG A 227 -17.20 -1.43 -0.12
CA ARG A 227 -15.99 -2.29 -0.07
C ARG A 227 -14.78 -1.65 -0.76
N PRO A 228 -13.55 -2.08 -0.44
CA PRO A 228 -12.35 -1.65 -1.16
C PRO A 228 -12.52 -1.76 -2.68
N THR A 229 -12.22 -0.71 -3.40
CA THR A 229 -12.52 -0.60 -4.85
C THR A 229 -11.96 -1.76 -5.66
N ALA A 230 -10.74 -2.22 -5.33
CA ALA A 230 -10.08 -3.32 -6.02
C ALA A 230 -10.79 -4.68 -5.88
N GLN A 231 -11.66 -4.86 -4.88
CA GLN A 231 -12.40 -6.12 -4.69
C GLN A 231 -13.47 -6.33 -5.76
N TRP A 232 -14.04 -5.27 -6.31
CA TRP A 232 -15.13 -5.41 -7.29
C TRP A 232 -14.75 -6.21 -8.55
N SER A 233 -13.51 -6.09 -9.01
CA SER A 233 -13.04 -6.91 -10.13
C SER A 233 -12.93 -8.37 -9.75
N ARG A 234 -12.63 -8.69 -8.49
CA ARG A 234 -12.52 -10.07 -7.96
C ARG A 234 -13.90 -10.72 -7.82
N ILE A 235 -14.86 -9.97 -7.27
CA ILE A 235 -16.27 -10.40 -7.18
C ILE A 235 -16.84 -10.65 -8.57
N ARG A 236 -16.65 -9.74 -9.53
CA ARG A 236 -17.10 -9.92 -10.91
C ARG A 236 -16.46 -11.12 -11.61
N ALA A 237 -15.25 -11.49 -11.21
CA ALA A 237 -14.58 -12.70 -11.69
C ALA A 237 -15.06 -13.98 -10.99
N GLY A 238 -16.05 -13.90 -10.08
CA GLY A 238 -16.63 -15.05 -9.37
C GLY A 238 -15.75 -15.61 -8.27
N ARG A 239 -14.80 -14.83 -7.73
CA ARG A 239 -13.97 -15.26 -6.61
C ARG A 239 -14.77 -15.20 -5.32
N ASP A 240 -14.58 -16.21 -4.49
CA ASP A 240 -15.17 -16.31 -3.16
C ASP A 240 -14.47 -15.34 -2.21
N ASP A 241 -15.26 -14.51 -1.53
CA ASP A 241 -14.81 -13.53 -0.52
C ASP A 241 -15.07 -14.00 0.92
N ASP A 242 -15.47 -15.24 1.13
CA ASP A 242 -15.58 -15.86 2.45
C ASP A 242 -14.19 -16.12 3.02
N LEU A 243 -13.83 -15.37 4.06
CA LEU A 243 -12.56 -15.55 4.75
C LEU A 243 -12.61 -16.63 5.83
N GLY A 244 -13.75 -17.30 5.98
CA GLY A 244 -14.05 -18.21 7.08
C GLY A 244 -14.29 -17.46 8.40
N ALA A 245 -15.14 -18.01 9.26
CA ALA A 245 -15.25 -17.53 10.63
C ALA A 245 -13.96 -17.88 11.38
N SER A 246 -13.31 -16.92 12.03
CA SER A 246 -12.31 -17.23 13.04
C SER A 246 -13.03 -18.03 14.14
N SER A 247 -12.52 -19.21 14.50
CA SER A 247 -13.01 -20.02 15.61
C SER A 247 -12.63 -19.38 16.95
N GLY A 248 -13.17 -18.20 17.22
CA GLY A 248 -13.01 -17.41 18.41
C GLY A 248 -14.37 -17.05 18.99
N ASP A 249 -14.94 -18.02 19.70
CA ASP A 249 -16.14 -17.86 20.52
C ASP A 249 -15.81 -16.91 21.69
N HIS A 250 -15.97 -15.62 21.52
CA HIS A 250 -15.97 -14.65 22.59
C HIS A 250 -17.43 -14.34 22.98
N GLN A 251 -18.04 -15.30 23.70
CA GLN A 251 -19.15 -14.98 24.60
C GLN A 251 -18.70 -13.90 25.59
N GLN A 252 -19.13 -12.67 25.35
CA GLN A 252 -19.13 -11.67 26.41
C GLN A 252 -20.26 -12.02 27.40
N PRO A 253 -19.97 -12.17 28.70
CA PRO A 253 -21.01 -12.34 29.68
C PRO A 253 -21.77 -11.01 29.85
N HIS A 254 -23.05 -11.00 29.52
CA HIS A 254 -23.97 -9.94 29.95
C HIS A 254 -23.95 -9.85 31.48
N ARG A 255 -23.45 -8.76 32.02
CA ARG A 255 -23.69 -8.39 33.42
C ARG A 255 -24.99 -7.56 33.50
N HIS A 256 -25.92 -8.09 34.29
CA HIS A 256 -27.13 -7.42 34.79
C HIS A 256 -26.80 -6.18 35.63
#